data_88803fb84f26feed91705f4c1be90e8b
#
_entry.id   88803fb84f26feed91705f4c1be90e8b
#
_cell.length_a   1.000
_cell.length_b   1.000
_cell.length_c   1.000
_cell.angle_alpha   90.00
_cell.angle_beta   90.00
_cell.angle_gamma   90.00
#
_symmetry.space_group_name_H-M   'P 1'
#
loop_
_entity.id
_entity.type
_entity.pdbx_description
1 polymer ?
#
loop_
_entity_poly.entity_id
_entity_poly.type
_entity_poly.pdbx_seq_one_letter_code
_entity_poly.pdbx_strand_id
1 'polypeptide(L)'
;MFLFFVFCYCVIPNTYIRFRSTLVPSFLAGICMTALQYGYIYLQVFLSSYNVIYGSLAAIPLFLLWLQISWAIVVFGALLCHTNQNIHYYDGDLRYDDLKLVQRIKVCGMVMHLVCKQFNNGEQAYTPKEIHELTNIPQQIVNQAVRELLQAKLLVEIRSEKRGCFEESVVLHPIEKIDHLTYGMMIERLFNYGEEISGFSEIENELELWKNIDIVNQKFVDN
;
A
#
# COMPACT_ATOMS: atom_id res chain seq x y z
N MET A 1 -17.84 -13.08 -22.71
CA MET A 1 -17.78 -12.50 -21.35
C MET A 1 -16.36 -12.39 -20.79
N PHE A 2 -15.57 -13.46 -20.77
CA PHE A 2 -14.17 -13.42 -20.24
C PHE A 2 -13.29 -12.32 -20.83
N LEU A 3 -13.20 -12.22 -22.18
CA LEU A 3 -12.41 -11.18 -22.85
C LEU A 3 -12.85 -9.75 -22.50
N PHE A 4 -14.14 -9.56 -22.32
CA PHE A 4 -14.69 -8.27 -21.90
C PHE A 4 -14.19 -7.88 -20.51
N PHE A 5 -14.20 -8.79 -19.53
CA PHE A 5 -13.69 -8.52 -18.19
C PHE A 5 -12.17 -8.33 -18.15
N VAL A 6 -11.42 -9.08 -18.96
CA VAL A 6 -9.98 -8.85 -19.13
C VAL A 6 -9.71 -7.44 -19.62
N PHE A 7 -10.44 -7.01 -20.66
CA PHE A 7 -10.32 -5.66 -21.20
C PHE A 7 -10.69 -4.60 -20.15
N CYS A 8 -11.85 -4.76 -19.48
CA CYS A 8 -12.28 -3.82 -18.44
C CYS A 8 -11.25 -3.68 -17.31
N TYR A 9 -10.71 -4.78 -16.81
CA TYR A 9 -9.78 -4.76 -15.69
C TYR A 9 -8.36 -4.34 -16.06
N CYS A 10 -7.99 -4.38 -17.34
CA CYS A 10 -6.71 -3.85 -17.83
C CYS A 10 -6.78 -2.36 -18.21
N VAL A 11 -7.92 -1.90 -18.75
CA VAL A 11 -8.01 -0.55 -19.36
C VAL A 11 -8.63 0.48 -18.43
N ILE A 12 -9.66 0.08 -17.64
CA ILE A 12 -10.39 1.02 -16.78
C ILE A 12 -9.56 1.55 -15.62
N PRO A 13 -8.78 0.73 -14.86
CA PRO A 13 -7.95 1.26 -13.80
C PRO A 13 -6.80 2.09 -14.39
N ASN A 14 -6.63 3.32 -13.91
CA ASN A 14 -5.51 4.19 -14.27
C ASN A 14 -4.21 3.79 -13.55
N THR A 15 -4.01 2.49 -13.32
CA THR A 15 -2.82 1.89 -12.69
C THR A 15 -2.28 0.79 -13.58
N TYR A 16 -0.96 0.64 -13.59
CA TYR A 16 -0.31 -0.40 -14.38
C TYR A 16 -0.62 -1.78 -13.81
N ILE A 17 -1.54 -2.50 -14.45
CA ILE A 17 -1.94 -3.85 -14.01
C ILE A 17 -1.23 -4.88 -14.88
N ARG A 18 -0.49 -5.80 -14.25
CA ARG A 18 0.14 -6.92 -14.96
C ARG A 18 -0.95 -7.82 -15.56
N PHE A 19 -0.91 -8.01 -16.87
CA PHE A 19 -1.88 -8.84 -17.60
C PHE A 19 -2.11 -10.22 -16.98
N ARG A 20 -1.05 -10.86 -16.45
CA ARG A 20 -1.14 -12.17 -15.78
C ARG A 20 -2.00 -12.13 -14.49
N SER A 21 -1.96 -11.05 -13.76
CA SER A 21 -2.73 -10.91 -12.51
C SER A 21 -4.23 -10.69 -12.75
N THR A 22 -4.61 -10.28 -13.97
CA THR A 22 -5.99 -10.01 -14.36
C THR A 22 -6.73 -11.26 -14.85
N LEU A 23 -6.00 -12.30 -15.33
CA LEU A 23 -6.61 -13.48 -15.94
C LEU A 23 -7.52 -14.25 -14.99
N VAL A 24 -7.06 -14.55 -13.77
CA VAL A 24 -7.83 -15.31 -12.78
C VAL A 24 -9.09 -14.57 -12.32
N PRO A 25 -9.01 -13.28 -11.89
CA PRO A 25 -10.19 -12.51 -11.52
C PRO A 25 -11.19 -12.34 -12.66
N SER A 26 -10.72 -12.11 -13.88
CA SER A 26 -11.59 -11.97 -15.06
C SER A 26 -12.33 -13.28 -15.40
N PHE A 27 -11.67 -14.42 -15.25
CA PHE A 27 -12.28 -15.72 -15.45
C PHE A 27 -13.38 -15.99 -14.42
N LEU A 28 -13.09 -15.71 -13.15
CA LEU A 28 -14.06 -15.87 -12.06
C LEU A 28 -15.27 -14.93 -12.25
N ALA A 29 -15.03 -13.65 -12.54
CA ALA A 29 -16.09 -12.67 -12.81
C ALA A 29 -16.94 -13.08 -14.01
N GLY A 30 -16.31 -13.60 -15.08
CA GLY A 30 -16.99 -14.11 -16.25
C GLY A 30 -17.91 -15.28 -15.96
N ILE A 31 -17.47 -16.23 -15.13
CA ILE A 31 -18.30 -17.38 -14.69
C ILE A 31 -19.49 -16.89 -13.85
N CYS A 32 -19.23 -16.03 -12.83
CA CYS A 32 -20.27 -15.50 -11.96
C CYS A 32 -21.32 -14.71 -12.75
N MET A 33 -20.89 -13.90 -13.71
CA MET A 33 -21.79 -13.12 -14.54
C MET A 33 -22.63 -13.98 -15.47
N THR A 34 -22.04 -15.04 -16.02
CA THR A 34 -22.77 -16.01 -16.87
C THR A 34 -23.80 -16.76 -16.04
N ALA A 35 -23.43 -17.21 -14.85
CA ALA A 35 -24.37 -17.89 -13.94
C ALA A 35 -25.52 -16.96 -13.51
N LEU A 36 -25.22 -15.68 -13.20
CA LEU A 36 -26.23 -14.68 -12.89
C LEU A 36 -27.19 -14.47 -14.07
N GLN A 37 -26.68 -14.40 -15.30
CA GLN A 37 -27.49 -14.23 -16.51
C GLN A 37 -28.47 -15.39 -16.72
N TYR A 38 -27.99 -16.63 -16.58
CA TYR A 38 -28.87 -17.80 -16.68
C TYR A 38 -29.92 -17.82 -15.56
N GLY A 39 -29.52 -17.51 -14.32
CA GLY A 39 -30.42 -17.39 -13.17
C GLY A 39 -31.52 -16.33 -13.40
N TYR A 40 -31.15 -15.17 -13.94
CA TYR A 40 -32.07 -14.09 -14.30
C TYR A 40 -33.11 -14.54 -15.33
N ILE A 41 -32.66 -15.17 -16.43
CA ILE A 41 -33.53 -15.66 -17.50
C ILE A 41 -34.50 -16.72 -16.94
N TYR A 42 -34.00 -17.66 -16.16
CA TYR A 42 -34.82 -18.70 -15.53
C TYR A 42 -35.90 -18.10 -14.62
N LEU A 43 -35.52 -17.13 -13.79
CA LEU A 43 -36.44 -16.47 -12.87
C LEU A 43 -37.49 -15.63 -13.61
N GLN A 44 -37.09 -14.96 -14.68
CA GLN A 44 -37.99 -14.18 -15.53
C GLN A 44 -39.04 -15.04 -16.22
N VAL A 45 -38.64 -16.19 -16.79
CA VAL A 45 -39.56 -17.15 -17.41
C VAL A 45 -40.50 -17.74 -16.37
N PHE A 46 -40.00 -18.11 -15.21
CA PHE A 46 -40.80 -18.63 -14.10
C PHE A 46 -41.89 -17.65 -13.64
N LEU A 47 -41.53 -16.39 -13.40
CA LEU A 47 -42.46 -15.34 -13.01
C LEU A 47 -43.48 -15.01 -14.09
N SER A 48 -43.10 -15.01 -15.35
CA SER A 48 -43.99 -14.77 -16.48
C SER A 48 -45.05 -15.87 -16.64
N SER A 49 -44.74 -17.09 -16.21
CA SER A 49 -45.68 -18.23 -16.31
C SER A 49 -46.82 -18.20 -15.27
N TYR A 50 -46.67 -17.43 -14.17
CA TYR A 50 -47.66 -17.41 -13.11
C TYR A 50 -48.83 -16.44 -13.33
N ASN A 51 -48.61 -15.27 -13.94
CA ASN A 51 -49.67 -14.33 -14.27
C ASN A 51 -49.17 -13.23 -15.23
N VAL A 52 -49.88 -12.97 -16.33
CA VAL A 52 -49.53 -11.98 -17.35
C VAL A 52 -49.45 -10.56 -16.78
N ILE A 53 -50.31 -10.24 -15.80
CA ILE A 53 -50.40 -8.88 -15.19
C ILE A 53 -49.30 -8.70 -14.15
N TYR A 54 -49.06 -9.67 -13.26
CA TYR A 54 -48.05 -9.61 -12.24
C TYR A 54 -46.64 -9.80 -12.79
N GLY A 55 -46.47 -10.60 -13.88
CA GLY A 55 -45.20 -10.85 -14.50
C GLY A 55 -44.54 -9.59 -15.10
N SER A 56 -45.35 -8.69 -15.71
CA SER A 56 -44.84 -7.43 -16.25
C SER A 56 -44.41 -6.44 -15.14
N LEU A 57 -45.13 -6.39 -14.01
CA LEU A 57 -44.79 -5.52 -12.90
C LEU A 57 -43.55 -6.03 -12.12
N ALA A 58 -43.40 -7.35 -12.01
CA ALA A 58 -42.26 -7.99 -11.36
C ALA A 58 -40.95 -7.89 -12.16
N ALA A 59 -41.00 -7.61 -13.46
CA ALA A 59 -39.82 -7.47 -14.31
C ALA A 59 -38.93 -6.30 -13.88
N ILE A 60 -39.51 -5.19 -13.43
CA ILE A 60 -38.75 -4.00 -13.00
C ILE A 60 -37.89 -4.28 -11.74
N PRO A 61 -38.46 -4.76 -10.61
CA PRO A 61 -37.65 -5.09 -9.45
C PRO A 61 -36.62 -6.20 -9.73
N LEU A 62 -36.97 -7.19 -10.54
CA LEU A 62 -36.06 -8.26 -10.93
C LEU A 62 -34.88 -7.73 -11.75
N PHE A 63 -35.12 -6.80 -12.67
CA PHE A 63 -34.07 -6.14 -13.44
C PHE A 63 -33.14 -5.31 -12.54
N LEU A 64 -33.71 -4.55 -11.58
CA LEU A 64 -32.91 -3.78 -10.63
C LEU A 64 -32.02 -4.70 -9.76
N LEU A 65 -32.57 -5.82 -9.30
CA LEU A 65 -31.80 -6.81 -8.53
C LEU A 65 -30.68 -7.42 -9.38
N TRP A 66 -30.95 -7.78 -10.62
CA TRP A 66 -29.93 -8.27 -11.55
C TRP A 66 -28.83 -7.22 -11.78
N LEU A 67 -29.21 -5.97 -11.99
CA LEU A 67 -28.26 -4.86 -12.18
C LEU A 67 -27.38 -4.68 -10.93
N GLN A 68 -27.97 -4.72 -9.74
CA GLN A 68 -27.26 -4.59 -8.48
C GLN A 68 -26.21 -5.70 -8.27
N ILE A 69 -26.59 -6.95 -8.53
CA ILE A 69 -25.68 -8.09 -8.40
C ILE A 69 -24.59 -8.05 -9.50
N SER A 70 -24.96 -7.67 -10.71
CA SER A 70 -24.00 -7.51 -11.83
C SER A 70 -22.90 -6.52 -11.46
N TRP A 71 -23.29 -5.36 -10.91
CA TRP A 71 -22.34 -4.34 -10.47
C TRP A 71 -21.44 -4.84 -9.33
N ALA A 72 -22.01 -5.56 -8.38
CA ALA A 72 -21.24 -6.16 -7.28
C ALA A 72 -20.18 -7.15 -7.79
N ILE A 73 -20.51 -7.98 -8.79
CA ILE A 73 -19.56 -8.90 -9.43
C ILE A 73 -18.40 -8.13 -10.09
N VAL A 74 -18.71 -7.05 -10.82
CA VAL A 74 -17.70 -6.22 -11.49
C VAL A 74 -16.74 -5.61 -10.47
N VAL A 75 -17.25 -4.99 -9.41
CA VAL A 75 -16.43 -4.37 -8.36
C VAL A 75 -15.60 -5.40 -7.61
N PHE A 76 -16.20 -6.53 -7.26
CA PHE A 76 -15.49 -7.62 -6.58
C PHE A 76 -14.36 -8.20 -7.44
N GLY A 77 -14.59 -8.38 -8.74
CA GLY A 77 -13.55 -8.82 -9.67
C GLY A 77 -12.39 -7.81 -9.80
N ALA A 78 -12.69 -6.50 -9.80
CA ALA A 78 -11.67 -5.46 -9.79
C ALA A 78 -10.85 -5.48 -8.49
N LEU A 79 -11.51 -5.69 -7.34
CA LEU A 79 -10.84 -5.82 -6.05
C LEU A 79 -9.93 -7.05 -6.02
N LEU A 80 -10.39 -8.20 -6.52
CA LEU A 80 -9.57 -9.41 -6.64
C LEU A 80 -8.36 -9.19 -7.55
N CYS A 81 -8.52 -8.45 -8.63
CA CYS A 81 -7.42 -8.11 -9.54
C CYS A 81 -6.35 -7.28 -8.82
N HIS A 82 -6.76 -6.27 -8.08
CA HIS A 82 -5.88 -5.44 -7.27
C HIS A 82 -5.16 -6.26 -6.19
N THR A 83 -5.88 -7.11 -5.47
CA THR A 83 -5.31 -7.98 -4.42
C THR A 83 -4.32 -8.98 -5.01
N ASN A 84 -4.66 -9.63 -6.13
CA ASN A 84 -3.79 -10.60 -6.79
C ASN A 84 -2.49 -9.98 -7.33
N GLN A 85 -2.53 -8.71 -7.73
CA GLN A 85 -1.34 -7.98 -8.13
C GLN A 85 -0.44 -7.65 -6.94
N ASN A 86 -1.04 -7.35 -5.80
CA ASN A 86 -0.35 -6.90 -4.60
C ASN A 86 -0.03 -8.03 -3.61
N ILE A 87 -0.31 -9.29 -3.97
CA ILE A 87 -0.12 -10.43 -3.05
C ILE A 87 1.35 -10.55 -2.60
N HIS A 88 2.31 -10.23 -3.46
CA HIS A 88 3.73 -10.19 -3.11
C HIS A 88 4.10 -9.06 -2.13
N TYR A 89 3.24 -8.03 -2.00
CA TYR A 89 3.42 -6.98 -0.99
C TYR A 89 3.01 -7.45 0.41
N TYR A 90 2.18 -8.50 0.49
CA TYR A 90 1.67 -9.09 1.74
C TYR A 90 2.43 -10.37 2.13
N ASP A 91 3.49 -10.73 1.39
CA ASP A 91 4.31 -11.93 1.64
C ASP A 91 5.21 -11.71 2.87
N GLY A 92 4.60 -11.78 4.03
CA GLY A 92 5.26 -11.77 5.34
C GLY A 92 4.25 -11.46 6.44
N ASP A 93 4.07 -12.41 7.35
CA ASP A 93 3.29 -12.25 8.60
C ASP A 93 3.87 -11.16 9.53
N LEU A 94 5.04 -10.59 9.18
CA LEU A 94 5.72 -9.56 9.97
C LEU A 94 5.19 -8.17 9.62
N ARG A 95 4.34 -7.65 10.48
CA ARG A 95 3.95 -6.23 10.44
C ARG A 95 5.08 -5.38 11.01
N TYR A 96 5.27 -4.19 10.47
CA TYR A 96 6.27 -3.24 10.98
C TYR A 96 6.08 -2.95 12.47
N ASP A 97 4.83 -2.89 12.93
CA ASP A 97 4.46 -2.63 14.32
C ASP A 97 4.87 -3.78 15.27
N ASP A 98 4.98 -5.00 14.77
CA ASP A 98 5.42 -6.17 15.54
C ASP A 98 6.95 -6.25 15.69
N LEU A 99 7.69 -5.42 14.93
CA LEU A 99 9.15 -5.36 15.04
C LEU A 99 9.57 -4.68 16.33
N LYS A 100 10.60 -5.23 16.96
CA LYS A 100 11.27 -4.56 18.09
C LYS A 100 11.81 -3.20 17.64
N LEU A 101 11.75 -2.19 18.50
CA LEU A 101 12.22 -0.82 18.22
C LEU A 101 13.64 -0.81 17.61
N VAL A 102 14.54 -1.60 18.15
CA VAL A 102 15.92 -1.74 17.63
C VAL A 102 15.95 -2.24 16.18
N GLN A 103 15.03 -3.13 15.79
CA GLN A 103 14.94 -3.61 14.41
C GLN A 103 14.38 -2.55 13.47
N ARG A 104 13.40 -1.75 13.90
CA ARG A 104 12.88 -0.60 13.15
C ARG A 104 13.99 0.40 12.86
N ILE A 105 14.75 0.79 13.88
CA ILE A 105 15.90 1.70 13.73
C ILE A 105 16.96 1.13 12.78
N LYS A 106 17.25 -0.17 12.84
CA LYS A 106 18.19 -0.83 11.93
C LYS A 106 17.70 -0.79 10.48
N VAL A 107 16.40 -1.01 10.23
CA VAL A 107 15.81 -0.92 8.89
C VAL A 107 15.87 0.51 8.37
N CYS A 108 15.51 1.50 9.19
CA CYS A 108 15.63 2.92 8.83
C CYS A 108 17.08 3.29 8.50
N GLY A 109 18.04 2.86 9.32
CA GLY A 109 19.47 3.09 9.08
C GLY A 109 19.98 2.44 7.79
N MET A 110 19.51 1.24 7.47
CA MET A 110 19.87 0.55 6.23
C MET A 110 19.29 1.26 5.00
N VAL A 111 18.01 1.66 5.03
CA VAL A 111 17.39 2.43 3.95
C VAL A 111 18.16 3.74 3.74
N MET A 112 18.45 4.46 4.83
CA MET A 112 19.20 5.71 4.77
C MET A 112 20.60 5.51 4.20
N HIS A 113 21.32 4.46 4.64
CA HIS A 113 22.65 4.11 4.12
C HIS A 113 22.62 3.85 2.61
N LEU A 114 21.66 3.07 2.11
CA LEU A 114 21.54 2.76 0.69
C LEU A 114 21.27 4.03 -0.14
N VAL A 115 20.36 4.88 0.32
CA VAL A 115 20.01 6.14 -0.36
C VAL A 115 21.21 7.09 -0.38
N CYS A 116 21.89 7.28 0.75
CA CYS A 116 23.07 8.13 0.84
C CYS A 116 24.24 7.62 -0.02
N LYS A 117 24.50 6.31 -0.01
CA LYS A 117 25.54 5.68 -0.82
C LYS A 117 25.30 5.92 -2.31
N GLN A 118 24.07 5.73 -2.76
CA GLN A 118 23.69 5.92 -4.16
C GLN A 118 23.83 7.39 -4.58
N PHE A 119 23.36 8.28 -3.71
CA PHE A 119 23.49 9.72 -3.94
C PHE A 119 24.96 10.17 -4.02
N ASN A 120 25.84 9.66 -3.14
CA ASN A 120 27.26 9.99 -3.14
C ASN A 120 27.98 9.49 -4.39
N ASN A 121 27.55 8.35 -4.93
CA ASN A 121 28.11 7.80 -6.16
C ASN A 121 27.63 8.54 -7.42
N GLY A 122 26.67 9.45 -7.31
CA GLY A 122 26.03 10.11 -8.46
C GLY A 122 25.21 9.17 -9.33
N GLU A 123 24.81 8.03 -8.79
CA GLU A 123 24.00 7.03 -9.47
C GLU A 123 22.52 7.35 -9.35
N GLN A 124 21.69 6.64 -10.13
CA GLN A 124 20.25 6.85 -10.13
C GLN A 124 19.64 6.47 -8.78
N ALA A 125 18.88 7.40 -8.17
CA ALA A 125 18.27 7.20 -6.86
C ALA A 125 17.33 5.99 -6.82
N TYR A 126 17.34 5.27 -5.70
CA TYR A 126 16.51 4.08 -5.50
C TYR A 126 15.05 4.41 -5.30
N THR A 127 14.20 3.54 -5.84
CA THR A 127 12.79 3.44 -5.48
C THR A 127 12.63 2.51 -4.26
N PRO A 128 11.56 2.63 -3.45
CA PRO A 128 11.30 1.71 -2.34
C PRO A 128 11.25 0.23 -2.78
N LYS A 129 10.82 -0.02 -4.02
CA LYS A 129 10.76 -1.36 -4.60
C LYS A 129 12.16 -1.93 -4.87
N GLU A 130 13.07 -1.13 -5.42
CA GLU A 130 14.46 -1.56 -5.65
C GLU A 130 15.17 -1.84 -4.33
N ILE A 131 14.89 -1.07 -3.27
CA ILE A 131 15.41 -1.34 -1.92
C ILE A 131 14.91 -2.68 -1.39
N HIS A 132 13.63 -3.00 -1.59
CA HIS A 132 13.09 -4.33 -1.25
C HIS A 132 13.81 -5.45 -2.00
N GLU A 133 13.99 -5.32 -3.32
CA GLU A 133 14.66 -6.32 -4.17
C GLU A 133 16.13 -6.53 -3.78
N LEU A 134 16.83 -5.48 -3.35
CA LEU A 134 18.22 -5.53 -2.92
C LEU A 134 18.40 -6.14 -1.53
N THR A 135 17.45 -5.90 -0.62
CA THR A 135 17.60 -6.25 0.79
C THR A 135 16.85 -7.51 1.19
N ASN A 136 15.96 -8.02 0.35
CA ASN A 136 15.00 -9.09 0.66
C ASN A 136 14.11 -8.80 1.89
N ILE A 137 14.01 -7.54 2.33
CA ILE A 137 13.10 -7.13 3.41
C ILE A 137 11.70 -6.97 2.82
N PRO A 138 10.64 -7.45 3.49
CA PRO A 138 9.27 -7.26 3.03
C PRO A 138 8.98 -5.81 2.66
N GLN A 139 8.38 -5.59 1.50
CA GLN A 139 8.16 -4.24 0.97
C GLN A 139 7.32 -3.34 1.91
N GLN A 140 6.41 -3.94 2.69
CA GLN A 140 5.64 -3.21 3.71
C GLN A 140 6.55 -2.58 4.77
N ILE A 141 7.57 -3.32 5.22
CA ILE A 141 8.54 -2.86 6.21
C ILE A 141 9.39 -1.74 5.61
N VAL A 142 9.86 -1.89 4.37
CA VAL A 142 10.62 -0.84 3.66
C VAL A 142 9.77 0.41 3.48
N ASN A 143 8.53 0.28 3.02
CA ASN A 143 7.62 1.41 2.81
C ASN A 143 7.34 2.15 4.12
N GLN A 144 7.18 1.44 5.23
CA GLN A 144 6.92 2.07 6.52
C GLN A 144 8.17 2.78 7.05
N ALA A 145 9.36 2.16 6.93
CA ALA A 145 10.62 2.80 7.28
C ALA A 145 10.87 4.08 6.44
N VAL A 146 10.57 4.02 5.13
CA VAL A 146 10.63 5.20 4.25
C VAL A 146 9.67 6.28 4.73
N ARG A 147 8.45 5.95 5.12
CA ARG A 147 7.49 6.92 5.68
C ARG A 147 8.02 7.59 6.93
N GLU A 148 8.58 6.83 7.87
CA GLU A 148 9.18 7.38 9.10
C GLU A 148 10.33 8.34 8.77
N LEU A 149 11.21 7.98 7.82
CA LEU A 149 12.33 8.82 7.38
C LEU A 149 11.86 10.10 6.67
N LEU A 150 10.78 10.03 5.88
CA LEU A 150 10.15 11.20 5.25
C LEU A 150 9.55 12.14 6.30
N GLN A 151 8.84 11.59 7.28
CA GLN A 151 8.21 12.32 8.36
C GLN A 151 9.26 12.97 9.29
N ALA A 152 10.37 12.27 9.57
CA ALA A 152 11.52 12.81 10.29
C ALA A 152 12.33 13.83 9.46
N LYS A 153 11.90 14.16 8.23
CA LYS A 153 12.57 15.10 7.31
C LYS A 153 14.03 14.71 7.01
N LEU A 154 14.30 13.44 6.94
CA LEU A 154 15.62 12.90 6.57
C LEU A 154 15.70 12.58 5.07
N LEU A 155 14.58 12.16 4.49
CA LEU A 155 14.45 11.88 3.06
C LEU A 155 13.37 12.77 2.41
N VAL A 156 13.44 12.89 1.10
CA VAL A 156 12.43 13.51 0.25
C VAL A 156 12.10 12.60 -0.93
N GLU A 157 10.85 12.56 -1.31
CA GLU A 157 10.37 11.87 -2.51
C GLU A 157 10.44 12.81 -3.71
N ILE A 158 11.12 12.39 -4.77
CA ILE A 158 11.18 13.11 -6.03
C ILE A 158 10.55 12.23 -7.10
N ARG A 159 9.62 12.80 -7.86
CA ARG A 159 9.08 12.14 -9.05
C ARG A 159 10.12 12.22 -10.15
N SER A 160 10.56 11.07 -10.63
CA SER A 160 11.51 10.95 -11.72
C SER A 160 10.90 10.14 -12.84
N GLU A 161 10.98 10.65 -14.06
CA GLU A 161 10.68 9.88 -15.26
C GLU A 161 11.87 8.96 -15.56
N LYS A 162 11.73 7.67 -15.34
CA LYS A 162 12.75 6.71 -15.81
C LYS A 162 12.76 6.69 -17.34
N ARG A 163 13.93 6.95 -17.93
CA ARG A 163 14.14 6.80 -19.38
C ARG A 163 13.76 5.38 -19.81
N GLY A 164 12.64 5.24 -20.51
CA GLY A 164 12.20 3.98 -21.13
C GLY A 164 10.94 3.33 -20.57
N CYS A 165 10.36 3.83 -19.49
CA CYS A 165 9.04 3.43 -19.01
C CYS A 165 8.19 4.68 -18.84
N PHE A 166 6.95 4.63 -19.31
CA PHE A 166 5.93 5.69 -19.08
C PHE A 166 5.44 5.72 -17.60
N GLU A 167 6.20 5.16 -16.68
CA GLU A 167 5.88 5.14 -15.24
C GLU A 167 6.65 6.24 -14.53
N GLU A 168 5.91 7.19 -13.97
CA GLU A 168 6.44 8.09 -12.94
C GLU A 168 6.90 7.23 -11.74
N SER A 169 8.19 7.10 -11.55
CA SER A 169 8.75 6.42 -10.39
C SER A 169 9.11 7.44 -9.31
N VAL A 170 8.65 7.16 -8.08
CA VAL A 170 9.06 7.94 -6.91
C VAL A 170 10.42 7.45 -6.46
N VAL A 171 11.41 8.33 -6.47
CA VAL A 171 12.78 8.04 -6.03
C VAL A 171 13.10 8.80 -4.74
N LEU A 172 13.99 8.25 -3.93
CA LEU A 172 14.33 8.75 -2.62
C LEU A 172 15.65 9.51 -2.66
N HIS A 173 15.65 10.73 -2.13
CA HIS A 173 16.85 11.55 -1.98
C HIS A 173 17.02 12.01 -0.53
N PRO A 174 18.27 12.16 -0.03
CA PRO A 174 18.53 12.77 1.25
C PRO A 174 18.20 14.27 1.18
N ILE A 175 17.64 14.83 2.26
CA ILE A 175 17.32 16.27 2.33
C ILE A 175 18.58 17.08 2.60
N GLU A 176 19.49 16.56 3.41
CA GLU A 176 20.71 17.24 3.82
C GLU A 176 21.97 16.68 3.13
N LYS A 177 23.05 17.46 3.18
CA LYS A 177 24.35 17.00 2.69
C LYS A 177 24.82 15.80 3.50
N ILE A 178 25.33 14.79 2.80
CA ILE A 178 25.74 13.50 3.37
C ILE A 178 26.77 13.69 4.50
N ASP A 179 27.64 14.70 4.42
CA ASP A 179 28.66 15.01 5.41
C ASP A 179 28.10 15.36 6.80
N HIS A 180 26.85 15.79 6.87
CA HIS A 180 26.15 16.15 8.12
C HIS A 180 25.23 15.05 8.64
N LEU A 181 24.95 14.03 7.82
CA LEU A 181 24.06 12.93 8.15
C LEU A 181 24.79 11.85 8.97
N THR A 182 24.80 12.02 10.27
CA THR A 182 25.29 11.02 11.23
C THR A 182 24.17 10.08 11.68
N TYR A 183 24.54 8.87 12.06
CA TYR A 183 23.60 7.88 12.59
C TYR A 183 22.91 8.37 13.87
N GLY A 184 23.65 9.12 14.73
CA GLY A 184 23.11 9.78 15.92
C GLY A 184 22.01 10.78 15.58
N MET A 185 22.24 11.65 14.61
CA MET A 185 21.24 12.64 14.14
C MET A 185 19.97 11.96 13.57
N MET A 186 20.14 10.84 12.85
CA MET A 186 19.01 10.07 12.35
C MET A 186 18.16 9.53 13.50
N ILE A 187 18.81 8.95 14.53
CA ILE A 187 18.13 8.41 15.73
C ILE A 187 17.43 9.54 16.48
N GLU A 188 18.11 10.65 16.73
CA GLU A 188 17.55 11.81 17.41
C GLU A 188 16.29 12.32 16.73
N ARG A 189 16.31 12.48 15.39
CA ARG A 189 15.14 12.93 14.64
C ARG A 189 14.01 11.89 14.61
N LEU A 190 14.32 10.59 14.55
CA LEU A 190 13.33 9.54 14.63
C LEU A 190 12.65 9.46 15.99
N PHE A 191 13.36 9.79 17.08
CA PHE A 191 12.78 9.81 18.42
C PHE A 191 12.01 11.10 18.71
N ASN A 192 12.48 12.24 18.21
CA ASN A 192 11.84 13.55 18.40
C ASN A 192 10.72 13.83 17.40
N TYR A 193 10.45 12.86 16.50
CA TYR A 193 9.36 12.97 15.54
C TYR A 193 8.04 12.54 16.19
N GLY A 194 7.05 13.42 16.17
CA GLY A 194 5.70 13.19 16.65
C GLY A 194 5.08 14.44 17.27
N GLU A 195 3.79 14.42 17.51
CA GLU A 195 3.11 15.45 18.27
C GLU A 195 3.26 15.16 19.76
N GLU A 196 3.72 16.13 20.52
CA GLU A 196 3.73 16.04 22.00
C GLU A 196 2.29 16.05 22.51
N ILE A 197 1.96 15.06 23.34
CA ILE A 197 0.67 15.01 24.02
C ILE A 197 0.70 16.04 25.16
N SER A 198 -0.04 17.11 25.03
CA SER A 198 -0.07 18.24 25.95
C SER A 198 -0.51 17.95 27.40
N GLY A 199 -0.82 16.69 27.74
CA GLY A 199 -1.18 16.26 29.09
C GLY A 199 -0.05 15.62 29.88
N PHE A 200 1.11 15.36 29.28
CA PHE A 200 2.20 14.68 29.94
C PHE A 200 3.04 15.59 30.87
N SER A 201 3.08 16.89 30.61
CA SER A 201 3.93 17.85 31.34
C SER A 201 3.60 17.97 32.83
N GLU A 202 2.35 17.72 33.25
CA GLU A 202 1.96 17.73 34.66
C GLU A 202 2.44 16.47 35.39
N ILE A 203 2.46 15.33 34.70
CA ILE A 203 2.87 14.04 35.24
C ILE A 203 4.41 13.87 35.22
N GLU A 204 5.05 14.44 34.21
CA GLU A 204 6.53 14.45 34.08
C GLU A 204 7.24 15.05 35.29
N ASN A 205 6.67 16.10 35.87
CA ASN A 205 7.24 16.75 37.06
C ASN A 205 7.14 15.90 38.32
N GLU A 206 6.24 14.92 38.38
CA GLU A 206 6.04 14.04 39.56
C GLU A 206 6.83 12.73 39.46
N LEU A 207 7.28 12.33 38.28
CA LEU A 207 7.97 11.06 38.02
C LEU A 207 9.49 11.27 37.91
N GLU A 208 10.26 11.09 39.00
CA GLU A 208 11.73 11.05 38.97
C GLU A 208 12.33 10.04 37.97
N LEU A 209 11.53 9.06 37.53
CA LEU A 209 11.87 8.08 36.50
C LEU A 209 12.14 8.70 35.14
N TRP A 210 11.44 9.79 34.79
CA TRP A 210 11.60 10.45 33.48
C TRP A 210 12.93 11.19 33.37
N LYS A 211 13.45 11.76 34.47
CA LYS A 211 14.78 12.38 34.45
C LYS A 211 15.90 11.39 34.11
N ASN A 212 15.71 10.10 34.42
CA ASN A 212 16.67 9.06 34.08
C ASN A 212 16.57 8.64 32.60
N ILE A 213 15.40 8.76 31.98
CA ILE A 213 15.19 8.48 30.55
C ILE A 213 15.85 9.55 29.68
N ASP A 214 15.73 10.81 30.04
CA ASP A 214 16.41 11.92 29.36
C ASP A 214 17.93 11.80 29.43
N ILE A 215 18.49 11.38 30.58
CA ILE A 215 19.92 11.11 30.70
C ILE A 215 20.36 9.93 29.81
N VAL A 216 19.52 8.92 29.66
CA VAL A 216 19.79 7.78 28.76
C VAL A 216 19.75 8.22 27.33
N ASN A 217 18.76 9.03 26.92
CA ASN A 217 18.66 9.57 25.56
C ASN A 217 19.86 10.48 25.21
N GLN A 218 20.30 11.37 26.14
CA GLN A 218 21.50 12.18 25.93
C GLN A 218 22.76 11.33 25.75
N LYS A 219 22.93 10.25 26.51
CA LYS A 219 24.07 9.33 26.36
C LYS A 219 24.06 8.56 25.01
N PHE A 220 22.89 8.35 24.41
CA PHE A 220 22.80 7.74 23.07
C PHE A 220 23.14 8.72 21.95
N VAL A 221 22.94 10.03 22.17
CA VAL A 221 23.25 11.08 21.18
C VAL A 221 24.74 11.44 21.19
N ASP A 222 25.41 11.34 22.37
CA ASP A 222 26.82 11.76 22.57
C ASP A 222 27.84 10.64 22.16
N ASN A 223 27.41 9.43 21.79
CA ASN A 223 28.24 8.33 21.30
C ASN A 223 27.99 8.07 19.81
#